data_97ee62ce2ce8cbe64db7f10cee48e379
#
_entry.id   97ee62ce2ce8cbe64db7f10cee48e379
#
_cell.length_a   1.000
_cell.length_b   1.000
_cell.length_c   1.000
_cell.angle_alpha   90.00
_cell.angle_beta   90.00
_cell.angle_gamma   90.00
#
_symmetry.space_group_name_H-M   'P 1'
#
loop_
_entity.id
_entity.type
_entity.pdbx_description
1 polymer ?
#
loop_
_entity_poly.entity_id
_entity_poly.type
_entity_poly.pdbx_seq_one_letter_code
_entity_poly.pdbx_strand_id
1 'polypeptide(L)'
;MSDKTTINGKQFYDALVSGISNLIADHEHLNRINVFPVPDGDTGTNLLFTLKPITIIETNNFSNSFSEAINKISDTAIDSARGNSGTIMAQYFVGMAEASKDIITLNSTLIAKIFQAGYESALEAMSNPKEGTVITVMREAALTAQENIDKDSVTETLKNIYESSLEALNRTPEQMQLLKDAGVVDAGALGYVNILEGMLYFIKNNKIINENVLENLSPDNIDTNIDIDNHDKPRFQFCTECIINGEEINRKKVKDILNPLGDSLIIAGTKSKVKIHIHTDSPDKVFKECTSYGELSNQKADDMFKQVESIYNKDAIAIVTDSGCDIAVNPHDSNIHIVNVKYS
;
A
#
# COMPACT_ATOMS: atom_id res chain seq x y z
N MET A 1 30.95 12.56 5.41
CA MET A 1 29.85 12.16 4.49
C MET A 1 29.63 13.31 3.53
N SER A 2 29.67 13.09 2.21
CA SER A 2 29.38 14.17 1.25
C SER A 2 27.87 14.42 1.27
N ASP A 3 27.52 15.63 1.63
CA ASP A 3 26.14 16.11 1.58
C ASP A 3 25.68 16.11 0.11
N LYS A 4 24.61 15.37 -0.21
CA LYS A 4 24.12 15.29 -1.59
C LYS A 4 23.20 16.47 -1.86
N THR A 5 23.53 17.28 -2.84
CA THR A 5 22.68 18.39 -3.30
C THR A 5 21.58 17.93 -4.24
N THR A 6 21.81 16.82 -4.94
CA THR A 6 20.84 16.20 -5.87
C THR A 6 20.93 14.69 -5.82
N ILE A 7 19.83 14.01 -6.20
CA ILE A 7 19.78 12.57 -6.47
C ILE A 7 19.11 12.31 -7.81
N ASN A 8 19.61 11.33 -8.56
CA ASN A 8 19.03 10.90 -9.83
C ASN A 8 18.00 9.77 -9.66
N GLY A 9 17.37 9.35 -10.75
CA GLY A 9 16.32 8.30 -10.72
C GLY A 9 16.82 6.97 -10.15
N LYS A 10 18.05 6.54 -10.49
CA LYS A 10 18.64 5.31 -9.93
C LYS A 10 18.87 5.41 -8.42
N GLN A 11 19.41 6.53 -7.95
CA GLN A 11 19.64 6.77 -6.53
C GLN A 11 18.32 6.85 -5.74
N PHE A 12 17.28 7.47 -6.33
CA PHE A 12 15.94 7.47 -5.74
C PHE A 12 15.37 6.06 -5.64
N TYR A 13 15.47 5.28 -6.74
CA TYR A 13 15.02 3.89 -6.75
C TYR A 13 15.72 3.04 -5.69
N ASP A 14 17.04 3.10 -5.60
CA ASP A 14 17.81 2.34 -4.61
C ASP A 14 17.47 2.76 -3.18
N ALA A 15 17.23 4.06 -2.95
CA ALA A 15 16.75 4.56 -1.67
C ALA A 15 15.35 3.99 -1.35
N LEU A 16 14.44 3.98 -2.32
CA LEU A 16 13.11 3.41 -2.15
C LEU A 16 13.17 1.89 -1.89
N VAL A 17 14.02 1.14 -2.60
CA VAL A 17 14.25 -0.30 -2.34
C VAL A 17 14.71 -0.51 -0.91
N SER A 18 15.61 0.34 -0.39
CA SER A 18 16.03 0.30 1.02
C SER A 18 14.85 0.59 1.97
N GLY A 19 13.99 1.55 1.64
CA GLY A 19 12.76 1.83 2.41
C GLY A 19 11.80 0.65 2.42
N ILE A 20 11.56 0.04 1.27
CA ILE A 20 10.70 -1.14 1.13
C ILE A 20 11.27 -2.32 1.93
N SER A 21 12.59 -2.55 1.88
CA SER A 21 13.25 -3.60 2.65
C SER A 21 13.05 -3.41 4.16
N ASN A 22 13.13 -2.17 4.64
CA ASN A 22 12.89 -1.84 6.05
C ASN A 22 11.43 -2.10 6.47
N LEU A 23 10.46 -1.69 5.64
CA LEU A 23 9.04 -1.99 5.86
C LEU A 23 8.77 -3.50 5.87
N ILE A 24 9.34 -4.24 4.92
CA ILE A 24 9.16 -5.69 4.82
C ILE A 24 9.72 -6.40 6.07
N ALA A 25 10.83 -5.95 6.62
CA ALA A 25 11.38 -6.50 7.86
C ALA A 25 10.44 -6.33 9.07
N ASP A 26 9.54 -5.35 9.02
CA ASP A 26 8.60 -5.01 10.10
C ASP A 26 7.14 -5.40 9.79
N HIS A 27 6.86 -6.08 8.67
CA HIS A 27 5.49 -6.32 8.18
C HIS A 27 4.59 -7.06 9.18
N GLU A 28 5.14 -8.03 9.93
CA GLU A 28 4.38 -8.75 10.95
C GLU A 28 3.97 -7.83 12.12
N HIS A 29 4.84 -6.88 12.50
CA HIS A 29 4.48 -5.89 13.51
C HIS A 29 3.38 -4.96 13.00
N LEU A 30 3.46 -4.51 11.73
CA LEU A 30 2.40 -3.72 11.11
C LEU A 30 1.05 -4.47 11.12
N ASN A 31 1.05 -5.77 10.89
CA ASN A 31 -0.15 -6.60 10.98
C ASN A 31 -0.71 -6.62 12.41
N ARG A 32 0.15 -6.81 13.42
CA ARG A 32 -0.28 -6.87 14.84
C ARG A 32 -0.92 -5.59 15.36
N ILE A 33 -0.48 -4.43 14.87
CA ILE A 33 -1.03 -3.13 15.30
C ILE A 33 -2.16 -2.62 14.41
N ASN A 34 -2.58 -3.38 13.41
CA ASN A 34 -3.64 -3.00 12.48
C ASN A 34 -5.01 -3.09 13.14
N VAL A 35 -5.54 -1.95 13.61
CA VAL A 35 -6.88 -1.85 14.21
C VAL A 35 -7.86 -0.99 13.41
N PHE A 36 -7.37 -0.28 12.39
CA PHE A 36 -8.19 0.63 11.56
C PHE A 36 -7.85 0.49 10.07
N PRO A 37 -8.82 0.58 9.14
CA PRO A 37 -10.28 0.75 9.33
C PRO A 37 -11.00 -0.52 9.81
N VAL A 38 -10.40 -1.67 9.57
CA VAL A 38 -10.85 -2.99 10.01
C VAL A 38 -9.67 -3.68 10.69
N PRO A 39 -9.86 -4.30 11.85
CA PRO A 39 -8.80 -5.02 12.55
C PRO A 39 -8.64 -6.44 11.97
N ASP A 40 -8.31 -6.53 10.69
CA ASP A 40 -8.08 -7.78 9.96
C ASP A 40 -6.61 -8.22 9.95
N GLY A 41 -5.73 -7.36 10.51
CA GLY A 41 -4.32 -7.67 10.70
C GLY A 41 -3.53 -7.85 9.41
N ASP A 42 -3.93 -7.21 8.33
CA ASP A 42 -3.36 -7.45 7.00
C ASP A 42 -2.57 -6.27 6.41
N THR A 43 -2.50 -5.12 7.10
CA THR A 43 -1.84 -3.90 6.61
C THR A 43 -0.40 -4.15 6.18
N GLY A 44 0.39 -4.84 6.99
CA GLY A 44 1.78 -5.16 6.66
C GLY A 44 1.89 -6.08 5.45
N THR A 45 1.04 -7.10 5.39
CA THR A 45 0.95 -8.04 4.27
C THR A 45 0.52 -7.33 2.97
N ASN A 46 -0.48 -6.45 3.03
CA ASN A 46 -0.95 -5.68 1.88
C ASN A 46 0.13 -4.73 1.34
N LEU A 47 0.85 -4.04 2.24
CA LEU A 47 2.00 -3.20 1.86
C LEU A 47 3.14 -4.04 1.27
N LEU A 48 3.45 -5.20 1.85
CA LEU A 48 4.47 -6.12 1.33
C LEU A 48 4.13 -6.54 -0.10
N PHE A 49 2.93 -7.06 -0.35
CA PHE A 49 2.52 -7.51 -1.70
C PHE A 49 2.48 -6.36 -2.71
N THR A 50 2.12 -5.16 -2.27
CA THR A 50 2.08 -3.97 -3.13
C THR A 50 3.48 -3.50 -3.51
N LEU A 51 4.44 -3.51 -2.58
CA LEU A 51 5.72 -2.84 -2.74
C LEU A 51 6.87 -3.77 -3.13
N LYS A 52 6.82 -5.06 -2.74
CA LYS A 52 7.88 -6.03 -3.10
C LYS A 52 8.14 -6.11 -4.61
N PRO A 53 7.13 -6.11 -5.52
CA PRO A 53 7.40 -6.12 -6.96
C PRO A 53 8.24 -4.93 -7.45
N ILE A 54 8.21 -3.79 -6.74
CA ILE A 54 9.05 -2.64 -7.07
C ILE A 54 10.55 -2.99 -6.92
N THR A 55 10.91 -3.81 -5.94
CA THR A 55 12.33 -4.12 -5.63
C THR A 55 13.02 -4.95 -6.71
N ILE A 56 12.26 -5.58 -7.60
CA ILE A 56 12.77 -6.43 -8.69
C ILE A 56 12.63 -5.80 -10.08
N ILE A 57 12.29 -4.50 -10.16
CA ILE A 57 12.25 -3.79 -11.44
C ILE A 57 13.66 -3.80 -12.05
N GLU A 58 13.78 -4.25 -13.31
CA GLU A 58 15.06 -4.26 -14.03
C GLU A 58 15.59 -2.84 -14.21
N THR A 59 16.67 -2.53 -13.49
CA THR A 59 17.27 -1.19 -13.47
C THR A 59 18.20 -0.90 -14.66
N ASN A 60 18.59 -1.93 -15.43
CA ASN A 60 19.43 -1.79 -16.63
C ASN A 60 18.79 -0.86 -17.69
N ASN A 61 17.50 -0.64 -17.60
CA ASN A 61 16.71 0.22 -18.50
C ASN A 61 16.35 1.58 -17.85
N PHE A 62 16.77 1.85 -16.61
CA PHE A 62 16.64 3.20 -16.08
C PHE A 62 17.73 4.07 -16.71
N SER A 63 17.32 5.02 -17.54
CA SER A 63 18.13 6.22 -17.67
C SER A 63 18.23 6.83 -16.26
N ASN A 64 19.22 7.67 -16.00
CA ASN A 64 19.34 8.33 -14.70
C ASN A 64 18.18 9.32 -14.42
N SER A 65 17.09 9.25 -15.19
CA SER A 65 15.92 10.13 -15.08
C SER A 65 15.02 9.73 -13.92
N PHE A 66 14.75 10.67 -13.03
CA PHE A 66 13.77 10.48 -11.97
C PHE A 66 12.37 10.23 -12.52
N SER A 67 11.98 10.96 -13.57
CA SER A 67 10.67 10.81 -14.22
C SER A 67 10.46 9.37 -14.73
N GLU A 68 11.46 8.75 -15.36
CA GLU A 68 11.34 7.37 -15.83
C GLU A 68 11.27 6.38 -14.66
N ALA A 69 12.08 6.57 -13.62
CA ALA A 69 12.08 5.70 -12.46
C ALA A 69 10.73 5.72 -11.74
N ILE A 70 10.19 6.91 -11.43
CA ILE A 70 8.93 7.03 -10.69
C ILE A 70 7.71 6.56 -11.49
N ASN A 71 7.71 6.70 -12.83
CA ASN A 71 6.65 6.15 -13.68
C ASN A 71 6.61 4.63 -13.58
N LYS A 72 7.75 3.94 -13.70
CA LYS A 72 7.82 2.49 -13.56
C LYS A 72 7.42 2.03 -12.15
N ILE A 73 7.84 2.74 -11.11
CA ILE A 73 7.47 2.49 -9.72
C ILE A 73 5.95 2.59 -9.56
N SER A 74 5.34 3.68 -10.06
CA SER A 74 3.90 3.90 -9.94
C SER A 74 3.07 2.86 -10.69
N ASP A 75 3.47 2.49 -11.91
CA ASP A 75 2.80 1.45 -12.70
C ASP A 75 2.85 0.10 -11.99
N THR A 76 4.03 -0.28 -11.47
CA THR A 76 4.21 -1.52 -10.72
C THR A 76 3.37 -1.53 -9.44
N ALA A 77 3.34 -0.40 -8.71
CA ALA A 77 2.56 -0.28 -7.49
C ALA A 77 1.05 -0.41 -7.74
N ILE A 78 0.52 0.19 -8.82
CA ILE A 78 -0.90 0.05 -9.19
C ILE A 78 -1.26 -1.39 -9.56
N ASP A 79 -0.41 -2.07 -10.34
CA ASP A 79 -0.65 -3.45 -10.75
C ASP A 79 -0.66 -4.44 -9.57
N SER A 80 0.14 -4.16 -8.55
CA SER A 80 0.28 -5.00 -7.36
C SER A 80 -0.47 -4.49 -6.12
N ALA A 81 -1.18 -3.36 -6.21
CA ALA A 81 -1.88 -2.75 -5.09
C ALA A 81 -2.89 -3.71 -4.43
N ARG A 82 -2.83 -3.82 -3.09
CA ARG A 82 -3.73 -4.65 -2.27
C ARG A 82 -4.22 -3.88 -1.05
N GLY A 83 -5.47 -4.09 -0.71
CA GLY A 83 -6.12 -3.51 0.44
C GLY A 83 -6.13 -1.98 0.42
N ASN A 84 -6.59 -1.37 1.51
CA ASN A 84 -6.59 0.09 1.68
C ASN A 84 -5.17 0.65 1.64
N SER A 85 -4.27 0.10 2.45
CA SER A 85 -2.91 0.64 2.65
C SER A 85 -2.08 0.59 1.37
N GLY A 86 -2.13 -0.55 0.64
CA GLY A 86 -1.42 -0.69 -0.63
C GLY A 86 -1.97 0.23 -1.71
N THR A 87 -3.29 0.36 -1.80
CA THR A 87 -3.93 1.23 -2.81
C THR A 87 -3.64 2.71 -2.56
N ILE A 88 -3.63 3.16 -1.29
CA ILE A 88 -3.23 4.53 -0.92
C ILE A 88 -1.76 4.78 -1.28
N MET A 89 -0.86 3.84 -0.97
CA MET A 89 0.56 3.96 -1.27
C MET A 89 0.82 3.99 -2.78
N ALA A 90 0.13 3.15 -3.56
CA ALA A 90 0.23 3.17 -5.02
C ALA A 90 -0.21 4.52 -5.59
N GLN A 91 -1.30 5.10 -5.08
CA GLN A 91 -1.76 6.42 -5.52
C GLN A 91 -0.81 7.55 -5.11
N TYR A 92 -0.14 7.43 -3.98
CA TYR A 92 0.92 8.36 -3.60
C TYR A 92 2.03 8.39 -4.66
N PHE A 93 2.49 7.23 -5.15
CA PHE A 93 3.47 7.18 -6.23
C PHE A 93 2.94 7.69 -7.57
N VAL A 94 1.66 7.48 -7.88
CA VAL A 94 1.03 8.08 -9.08
C VAL A 94 1.11 9.60 -9.02
N GLY A 95 0.75 10.21 -7.89
CA GLY A 95 0.86 11.66 -7.73
C GLY A 95 2.28 12.18 -7.91
N MET A 96 3.28 11.47 -7.34
CA MET A 96 4.69 11.80 -7.57
C MET A 96 5.07 11.70 -9.06
N ALA A 97 4.60 10.67 -9.76
CA ALA A 97 4.88 10.46 -11.18
C ALA A 97 4.24 11.55 -12.05
N GLU A 98 2.98 11.92 -11.81
CA GLU A 98 2.26 12.98 -12.54
C GLU A 98 2.98 14.35 -12.38
N ALA A 99 3.55 14.63 -11.20
CA ALA A 99 4.30 15.87 -10.95
C ALA A 99 5.73 15.85 -11.47
N SER A 100 6.25 14.70 -11.94
CA SER A 100 7.67 14.49 -12.26
C SER A 100 8.03 14.68 -13.74
N LYS A 101 7.11 15.13 -14.58
CA LYS A 101 7.35 15.25 -16.03
C LYS A 101 8.67 15.98 -16.29
N ASP A 102 9.54 15.35 -17.11
CA ASP A 102 10.85 15.86 -17.55
C ASP A 102 11.88 16.09 -16.43
N ILE A 103 11.63 15.63 -15.19
CA ILE A 103 12.58 15.73 -14.09
C ILE A 103 13.65 14.63 -14.22
N ILE A 104 14.92 15.04 -14.33
CA ILE A 104 16.06 14.13 -14.40
C ILE A 104 16.60 13.84 -12.99
N THR A 105 16.81 14.87 -12.19
CA THR A 105 17.37 14.78 -10.83
C THR A 105 16.50 15.55 -9.86
N LEU A 106 16.47 15.11 -8.59
CA LEU A 106 15.77 15.77 -7.50
C LEU A 106 16.75 16.62 -6.67
N ASN A 107 16.37 17.83 -6.39
CA ASN A 107 16.89 18.69 -5.32
C ASN A 107 15.79 18.92 -4.27
N SER A 108 16.06 19.68 -3.23
CA SER A 108 15.09 19.94 -2.16
C SER A 108 13.78 20.56 -2.65
N THR A 109 13.84 21.52 -3.58
CA THR A 109 12.65 22.13 -4.20
C THR A 109 11.79 21.12 -4.95
N LEU A 110 12.41 20.21 -5.71
CA LEU A 110 11.70 19.18 -6.46
C LEU A 110 11.17 18.07 -5.55
N ILE A 111 11.89 17.76 -4.45
CA ILE A 111 11.38 16.86 -3.39
C ILE A 111 10.09 17.45 -2.80
N ALA A 112 10.05 18.71 -2.45
CA ALA A 112 8.85 19.37 -1.95
C ALA A 112 7.67 19.24 -2.94
N LYS A 113 7.92 19.49 -4.23
CA LYS A 113 6.92 19.37 -5.28
C LYS A 113 6.33 17.95 -5.37
N ILE A 114 7.19 16.91 -5.39
CA ILE A 114 6.71 15.53 -5.57
C ILE A 114 6.04 14.98 -4.31
N PHE A 115 6.49 15.33 -3.10
CA PHE A 115 5.86 14.93 -1.84
C PHE A 115 4.48 15.56 -1.70
N GLN A 116 4.32 16.84 -2.06
CA GLN A 116 3.04 17.53 -2.07
C GLN A 116 2.06 16.85 -3.04
N ALA A 117 2.50 16.59 -4.28
CA ALA A 117 1.66 15.93 -5.29
C ALA A 117 1.29 14.50 -4.88
N GLY A 118 2.21 13.75 -4.27
CA GLY A 118 1.95 12.42 -3.72
C GLY A 118 0.86 12.46 -2.66
N TYR A 119 0.99 13.36 -1.67
CA TYR A 119 0.00 13.55 -0.62
C TYR A 119 -1.38 13.92 -1.18
N GLU A 120 -1.46 14.94 -2.04
CA GLU A 120 -2.73 15.41 -2.63
C GLU A 120 -3.42 14.29 -3.41
N SER A 121 -2.64 13.54 -4.18
CA SER A 121 -3.15 12.41 -4.96
C SER A 121 -3.68 11.27 -4.09
N ALA A 122 -2.96 10.92 -3.02
CA ALA A 122 -3.42 9.92 -2.05
C ALA A 122 -4.68 10.37 -1.30
N LEU A 123 -4.77 11.65 -0.91
CA LEU A 123 -5.94 12.24 -0.26
C LEU A 123 -7.18 12.20 -1.17
N GLU A 124 -7.02 12.57 -2.45
CA GLU A 124 -8.11 12.58 -3.44
C GLU A 124 -8.65 11.17 -3.72
N ALA A 125 -7.80 10.16 -3.68
CA ALA A 125 -8.20 8.77 -3.93
C ALA A 125 -9.21 8.24 -2.90
N MET A 126 -9.11 8.68 -1.66
CA MET A 126 -9.97 8.20 -0.57
C MET A 126 -11.34 8.87 -0.57
N SER A 127 -12.41 8.09 -0.36
CA SER A 127 -13.77 8.64 -0.22
C SER A 127 -13.99 9.34 1.12
N ASN A 128 -13.34 8.85 2.18
CA ASN A 128 -13.50 9.36 3.55
C ASN A 128 -12.15 9.35 4.31
N PRO A 129 -11.23 10.27 3.96
CA PRO A 129 -9.94 10.35 4.65
C PRO A 129 -10.12 10.66 6.13
N LYS A 130 -9.31 10.04 6.98
CA LYS A 130 -9.36 10.21 8.44
C LYS A 130 -8.04 10.75 8.97
N GLU A 131 -8.13 11.76 9.84
CA GLU A 131 -6.98 12.22 10.60
C GLU A 131 -6.53 11.16 11.61
N GLY A 132 -5.24 11.17 11.93
CA GLY A 132 -4.63 10.13 12.76
C GLY A 132 -4.27 8.85 12.00
N THR A 133 -4.22 8.91 10.66
CA THR A 133 -3.80 7.79 9.80
C THR A 133 -2.61 8.18 8.91
N VAL A 134 -2.22 7.29 8.00
CA VAL A 134 -1.12 7.52 7.04
C VAL A 134 -1.24 8.86 6.31
N ILE A 135 -2.47 9.33 6.03
CA ILE A 135 -2.68 10.59 5.30
C ILE A 135 -2.22 11.81 6.12
N THR A 136 -2.37 11.76 7.45
CA THR A 136 -1.85 12.80 8.35
C THR A 136 -0.33 12.86 8.29
N VAL A 137 0.34 11.71 8.30
CA VAL A 137 1.80 11.63 8.25
C VAL A 137 2.35 12.05 6.87
N MET A 138 1.68 11.65 5.78
CA MET A 138 2.01 12.13 4.42
C MET A 138 1.86 13.65 4.29
N ARG A 139 0.86 14.26 4.93
CA ARG A 139 0.69 15.71 4.97
C ARG A 139 1.86 16.39 5.67
N GLU A 140 2.22 15.91 6.86
CA GLU A 140 3.35 16.48 7.61
C GLU A 140 4.68 16.34 6.85
N ALA A 141 4.90 15.21 6.18
CA ALA A 141 6.03 15.00 5.28
C ALA A 141 6.07 16.06 4.15
N ALA A 142 4.92 16.31 3.51
CA ALA A 142 4.82 17.31 2.45
C ALA A 142 5.03 18.73 2.95
N LEU A 143 4.47 19.10 4.10
CA LEU A 143 4.66 20.41 4.73
C LEU A 143 6.13 20.64 5.10
N THR A 144 6.76 19.67 5.75
CA THR A 144 8.19 19.77 6.08
C THR A 144 9.07 19.84 4.84
N ALA A 145 8.71 19.13 3.76
CA ALA A 145 9.42 19.26 2.49
C ALA A 145 9.33 20.70 1.93
N GLN A 146 8.17 21.37 2.04
CA GLN A 146 7.99 22.76 1.64
C GLN A 146 8.83 23.73 2.49
N GLU A 147 8.95 23.49 3.78
CA GLU A 147 9.80 24.30 4.68
C GLU A 147 11.30 24.17 4.37
N ASN A 148 11.69 23.14 3.62
CA ASN A 148 13.09 22.84 3.29
C ASN A 148 13.45 23.15 1.82
N ILE A 149 12.65 23.89 1.07
CA ILE A 149 12.87 24.17 -0.37
C ILE A 149 14.18 24.90 -0.66
N ASP A 150 14.62 25.72 0.28
CA ASP A 150 15.85 26.54 0.14
C ASP A 150 17.11 25.81 0.65
N LYS A 151 16.98 24.55 1.08
CA LYS A 151 18.14 23.77 1.53
C LYS A 151 18.93 23.23 0.34
N ASP A 152 20.25 23.39 0.38
CA ASP A 152 21.15 22.82 -0.63
C ASP A 152 21.50 21.35 -0.36
N SER A 153 20.73 20.66 0.50
CA SER A 153 21.02 19.30 0.95
C SER A 153 19.78 18.41 0.90
N VAL A 154 19.76 17.50 -0.06
CA VAL A 154 18.76 16.43 -0.14
C VAL A 154 18.80 15.53 1.10
N THR A 155 19.99 15.30 1.66
CA THR A 155 20.16 14.49 2.87
C THR A 155 19.50 15.13 4.08
N GLU A 156 19.70 16.44 4.26
CA GLU A 156 19.08 17.21 5.35
C GLU A 156 17.56 17.29 5.16
N THR A 157 17.11 17.56 3.94
CA THR A 157 15.67 17.61 3.60
C THR A 157 14.98 16.29 3.94
N LEU A 158 15.53 15.14 3.50
CA LEU A 158 14.96 13.83 3.80
C LEU A 158 15.03 13.49 5.29
N LYS A 159 16.07 13.93 5.99
CA LYS A 159 16.18 13.78 7.45
C LYS A 159 15.05 14.53 8.16
N ASN A 160 14.83 15.80 7.81
CA ASN A 160 13.78 16.61 8.42
C ASN A 160 12.38 16.04 8.13
N ILE A 161 12.13 15.57 6.89
CA ILE A 161 10.90 14.88 6.51
C ILE A 161 10.69 13.62 7.36
N TYR A 162 11.71 12.78 7.54
CA TYR A 162 11.62 11.59 8.36
C TYR A 162 11.30 11.93 9.82
N GLU A 163 12.04 12.89 10.41
CA GLU A 163 11.87 13.29 11.83
C GLU A 163 10.45 13.84 12.08
N SER A 164 9.94 14.72 11.22
CA SER A 164 8.57 15.25 11.34
C SER A 164 7.50 14.16 11.13
N SER A 165 7.74 13.24 10.20
CA SER A 165 6.84 12.10 9.97
C SER A 165 6.79 11.18 11.16
N LEU A 166 7.92 10.92 11.84
CA LEU A 166 7.98 10.13 13.06
C LEU A 166 7.24 10.82 14.22
N GLU A 167 7.36 12.13 14.35
CA GLU A 167 6.60 12.89 15.35
C GLU A 167 5.09 12.84 15.05
N ALA A 168 4.67 12.98 13.78
CA ALA A 168 3.28 12.87 13.38
C ALA A 168 2.72 11.46 13.63
N LEU A 169 3.50 10.40 13.34
CA LEU A 169 3.15 9.02 13.65
C LEU A 169 2.85 8.83 15.15
N ASN A 170 3.74 9.31 16.02
CA ASN A 170 3.58 9.20 17.47
C ASN A 170 2.33 9.94 18.01
N ARG A 171 1.81 10.92 17.27
CA ARG A 171 0.60 11.67 17.61
C ARG A 171 -0.68 11.06 17.02
N THR A 172 -0.62 10.01 16.19
CA THR A 172 -1.82 9.38 15.61
C THR A 172 -2.81 8.87 16.67
N PRO A 173 -2.40 8.32 17.85
CA PRO A 173 -3.34 7.93 18.89
C PRO A 173 -4.06 9.11 19.57
N GLU A 174 -3.50 10.31 19.50
CA GLU A 174 -4.15 11.51 20.03
C GLU A 174 -5.30 12.01 19.12
N GLN A 175 -5.25 11.65 17.84
CA GLN A 175 -6.20 12.08 16.82
C GLN A 175 -7.29 11.04 16.52
N MET A 176 -7.06 9.77 16.90
CA MET A 176 -8.01 8.68 16.69
C MET A 176 -8.17 7.84 17.95
N GLN A 177 -9.39 7.92 18.54
CA GLN A 177 -9.71 7.26 19.81
C GLN A 177 -9.46 5.73 19.74
N LEU A 178 -9.75 5.08 18.61
CA LEU A 178 -9.54 3.65 18.42
C LEU A 178 -8.07 3.25 18.60
N LEU A 179 -7.12 4.02 18.03
CA LEU A 179 -5.68 3.80 18.21
C LEU A 179 -5.25 4.01 19.66
N LYS A 180 -5.81 5.04 20.31
CA LYS A 180 -5.54 5.34 21.72
C LYS A 180 -6.00 4.22 22.64
N ASP A 181 -7.20 3.69 22.41
CA ASP A 181 -7.78 2.61 23.22
C ASP A 181 -7.02 1.30 23.04
N ALA A 182 -6.51 1.05 21.82
CA ALA A 182 -5.65 -0.09 21.51
C ALA A 182 -4.19 0.09 21.97
N GLY A 183 -3.78 1.31 22.34
CA GLY A 183 -2.40 1.62 22.74
C GLY A 183 -1.38 1.50 21.59
N VAL A 184 -1.80 1.72 20.34
CA VAL A 184 -0.96 1.57 19.15
C VAL A 184 -0.98 2.82 18.29
N VAL A 185 0.00 2.95 17.39
CA VAL A 185 0.01 3.95 16.31
C VAL A 185 -0.68 3.39 15.07
N ASP A 186 -0.97 4.24 14.09
CA ASP A 186 -1.54 3.78 12.80
C ASP A 186 -0.54 2.91 12.04
N ALA A 187 -0.96 1.70 11.66
CA ALA A 187 -0.11 0.71 10.98
C ALA A 187 0.35 1.18 9.59
N GLY A 188 -0.55 1.80 8.82
CA GLY A 188 -0.21 2.36 7.49
C GLY A 188 0.79 3.51 7.60
N ALA A 189 0.63 4.38 8.61
CA ALA A 189 1.55 5.47 8.90
C ALA A 189 2.93 4.96 9.33
N LEU A 190 3.00 3.91 10.17
CA LEU A 190 4.27 3.30 10.55
C LEU A 190 4.97 2.70 9.32
N GLY A 191 4.23 2.03 8.43
CA GLY A 191 4.77 1.52 7.17
C GLY A 191 5.38 2.63 6.30
N TYR A 192 4.71 3.78 6.20
CA TYR A 192 5.24 4.94 5.47
C TYR A 192 6.52 5.51 6.13
N VAL A 193 6.56 5.62 7.46
CA VAL A 193 7.74 6.08 8.21
C VAL A 193 8.91 5.10 8.04
N ASN A 194 8.67 3.77 8.05
CA ASN A 194 9.68 2.75 7.79
C ASN A 194 10.31 2.92 6.39
N ILE A 195 9.50 3.29 5.38
CA ILE A 195 10.02 3.60 4.03
C ILE A 195 10.94 4.82 4.08
N LEU A 196 10.53 5.92 4.73
CA LEU A 196 11.35 7.13 4.84
C LEU A 196 12.66 6.88 5.58
N GLU A 197 12.63 6.08 6.65
CA GLU A 197 13.81 5.67 7.41
C GLU A 197 14.82 4.93 6.53
N GLY A 198 14.38 3.90 5.81
CA GLY A 198 15.23 3.13 4.93
C GLY A 198 15.77 3.95 3.76
N MET A 199 14.97 4.88 3.21
CA MET A 199 15.43 5.84 2.18
C MET A 199 16.55 6.74 2.74
N LEU A 200 16.37 7.32 3.92
CA LEU A 200 17.38 8.16 4.57
C LEU A 200 18.65 7.36 4.88
N TYR A 201 18.50 6.10 5.33
CA TYR A 201 19.64 5.22 5.58
C TYR A 201 20.47 5.02 4.31
N PHE A 202 19.83 4.72 3.16
CA PHE A 202 20.52 4.56 1.88
C PHE A 202 21.23 5.85 1.44
N ILE A 203 20.56 6.99 1.53
CA ILE A 203 21.15 8.28 1.12
C ILE A 203 22.41 8.59 1.93
N LYS A 204 22.43 8.24 3.22
CA LYS A 204 23.59 8.44 4.11
C LYS A 204 24.70 7.41 3.89
N ASN A 205 24.37 6.15 3.69
CA ASN A 205 25.32 5.04 3.78
C ASN A 205 25.63 4.39 2.41
N ASN A 206 24.82 4.66 1.39
CA ASN A 206 24.86 4.04 0.06
C ASN A 206 24.78 2.50 0.14
N LYS A 207 23.94 1.99 1.06
CA LYS A 207 23.67 0.57 1.32
C LYS A 207 22.18 0.38 1.60
N ILE A 208 21.64 -0.77 1.16
CA ILE A 208 20.28 -1.17 1.49
C ILE A 208 20.26 -1.69 2.93
N ILE A 209 19.31 -1.19 3.72
CA ILE A 209 19.04 -1.71 5.08
C ILE A 209 18.27 -3.03 4.98
N ASN A 210 18.57 -4.00 5.84
CA ASN A 210 17.85 -5.29 5.87
C ASN A 210 17.82 -6.03 4.51
N GLU A 211 18.86 -5.90 3.66
CA GLU A 211 18.90 -6.42 2.30
C GLU A 211 18.58 -7.93 2.20
N ASN A 212 18.99 -8.71 3.20
CA ASN A 212 18.74 -10.15 3.30
C ASN A 212 17.25 -10.52 3.36
N VAL A 213 16.36 -9.60 3.76
CA VAL A 213 14.90 -9.83 3.83
C VAL A 213 14.32 -9.93 2.41
N LEU A 214 14.88 -9.21 1.45
CA LEU A 214 14.40 -9.25 0.06
C LEU A 214 14.63 -10.61 -0.61
N GLU A 215 15.70 -11.33 -0.21
CA GLU A 215 16.07 -12.63 -0.77
C GLU A 215 15.29 -13.80 -0.14
N ASN A 216 14.91 -13.69 1.14
CA ASN A 216 14.40 -14.81 1.94
C ASN A 216 12.87 -14.95 1.95
N LEU A 217 12.12 -13.94 1.47
CA LEU A 217 10.66 -13.99 1.44
C LEU A 217 10.16 -14.60 0.12
N SER A 218 9.84 -15.90 0.14
CA SER A 218 8.95 -16.48 -0.86
C SER A 218 7.49 -16.20 -0.47
N PRO A 219 6.57 -16.05 -1.45
CA PRO A 219 5.15 -15.85 -1.19
C PRO A 219 4.51 -16.94 -0.30
N ASP A 220 5.11 -18.14 -0.29
CA ASP A 220 4.64 -19.32 0.43
C ASP A 220 4.99 -19.31 1.94
N ASN A 221 5.83 -18.38 2.40
CA ASN A 221 6.33 -18.33 3.79
C ASN A 221 5.74 -17.18 4.62
N ILE A 222 4.65 -16.55 4.15
CA ILE A 222 4.01 -15.46 4.88
C ILE A 222 3.03 -16.08 5.87
N ASP A 223 3.39 -16.06 7.17
CA ASP A 223 2.48 -16.47 8.23
C ASP A 223 1.39 -15.41 8.41
N THR A 224 0.14 -15.79 8.16
CA THR A 224 -1.04 -14.95 8.32
C THR A 224 -1.70 -15.12 9.69
N ASN A 225 -1.07 -15.84 10.62
CA ASN A 225 -1.60 -16.09 11.96
C ASN A 225 -1.44 -14.86 12.85
N ILE A 226 -2.53 -14.17 13.13
CA ILE A 226 -2.56 -12.98 13.95
C ILE A 226 -3.42 -13.24 15.19
N ASP A 227 -2.86 -12.93 16.37
CA ASP A 227 -3.61 -12.90 17.62
C ASP A 227 -4.34 -11.55 17.73
N ILE A 228 -5.65 -11.55 17.43
CA ILE A 228 -6.48 -10.37 17.60
C ILE A 228 -7.50 -10.68 18.70
N ASP A 229 -7.36 -10.02 19.84
CA ASP A 229 -8.35 -10.07 20.92
C ASP A 229 -9.51 -9.11 20.63
N ASN A 230 -10.74 -9.65 20.53
CA ASN A 230 -12.04 -8.96 20.56
C ASN A 230 -12.18 -7.73 19.65
N HIS A 231 -12.61 -7.92 18.41
CA HIS A 231 -13.02 -6.79 17.55
C HIS A 231 -14.39 -7.00 16.90
N ASP A 232 -15.08 -5.88 16.63
CA ASP A 232 -16.36 -5.86 15.94
C ASP A 232 -16.23 -6.44 14.52
N LYS A 233 -17.25 -7.19 14.09
CA LYS A 233 -17.31 -7.74 12.72
C LYS A 233 -17.27 -6.58 11.70
N PRO A 234 -16.59 -6.77 10.56
CA PRO A 234 -16.64 -5.81 9.46
C PRO A 234 -18.08 -5.46 9.10
N ARG A 235 -18.33 -4.21 8.72
CA ARG A 235 -19.67 -3.74 8.35
C ARG A 235 -20.19 -4.39 7.07
N PHE A 236 -19.29 -4.66 6.11
CA PHE A 236 -19.58 -5.30 4.83
C PHE A 236 -18.84 -6.63 4.74
N GLN A 237 -19.44 -7.57 3.99
CA GLN A 237 -18.88 -8.92 3.90
C GLN A 237 -17.67 -9.03 3.00
N PHE A 238 -17.61 -8.29 1.88
CA PHE A 238 -16.58 -8.49 0.86
C PHE A 238 -15.64 -7.29 0.71
N CYS A 239 -14.32 -7.56 0.76
CA CYS A 239 -13.28 -6.70 0.20
C CYS A 239 -13.24 -6.96 -1.30
N THR A 240 -13.62 -5.97 -2.11
CA THR A 240 -13.79 -6.10 -3.56
C THR A 240 -12.80 -5.20 -4.28
N GLU A 241 -12.05 -5.80 -5.21
CA GLU A 241 -11.02 -5.13 -5.98
C GLU A 241 -11.12 -5.45 -7.47
N CYS A 242 -10.78 -4.48 -8.32
CA CYS A 242 -10.54 -4.68 -9.74
C CYS A 242 -9.66 -3.59 -10.32
N ILE A 243 -9.14 -3.81 -11.53
CA ILE A 243 -8.49 -2.78 -12.35
C ILE A 243 -9.36 -2.54 -13.57
N ILE A 244 -9.67 -1.25 -13.83
CA ILE A 244 -10.33 -0.79 -15.05
C ILE A 244 -9.23 -0.34 -16.01
N ASN A 245 -9.16 -0.92 -17.20
CA ASN A 245 -8.31 -0.50 -18.30
C ASN A 245 -9.16 0.19 -19.37
N GLY A 246 -8.85 1.43 -19.69
CA GLY A 246 -9.66 2.22 -20.63
C GLY A 246 -8.94 3.48 -21.09
N GLU A 247 -9.66 4.34 -21.82
CA GLU A 247 -9.16 5.63 -22.26
C GLU A 247 -9.91 6.75 -21.52
N GLU A 248 -9.16 7.75 -20.99
CA GLU A 248 -9.72 8.92 -20.31
C GLU A 248 -10.73 8.60 -19.18
N ILE A 249 -10.42 7.60 -18.34
CA ILE A 249 -11.27 7.19 -17.22
C ILE A 249 -11.39 8.36 -16.23
N ASN A 250 -12.63 8.80 -15.99
CA ASN A 250 -12.93 9.86 -15.05
C ASN A 250 -13.10 9.29 -13.63
N ARG A 251 -12.02 9.30 -12.83
CA ARG A 251 -12.00 8.78 -11.46
C ARG A 251 -13.11 9.36 -10.57
N LYS A 252 -13.45 10.67 -10.75
CA LYS A 252 -14.51 11.31 -9.97
C LYS A 252 -15.88 10.70 -10.27
N LYS A 253 -16.21 10.46 -11.54
CA LYS A 253 -17.47 9.81 -11.92
C LYS A 253 -17.53 8.37 -11.40
N VAL A 254 -16.42 7.63 -11.47
CA VAL A 254 -16.33 6.27 -10.89
C VAL A 254 -16.58 6.33 -9.40
N LYS A 255 -15.97 7.27 -8.67
CA LYS A 255 -16.15 7.49 -7.24
C LYS A 255 -17.63 7.78 -6.89
N ASP A 256 -18.28 8.68 -7.63
CA ASP A 256 -19.66 9.08 -7.38
C ASP A 256 -20.64 7.89 -7.54
N ILE A 257 -20.38 6.98 -8.49
CA ILE A 257 -21.22 5.79 -8.74
C ILE A 257 -20.94 4.68 -7.71
N LEU A 258 -19.68 4.46 -7.32
CA LEU A 258 -19.33 3.38 -6.43
C LEU A 258 -19.55 3.73 -4.95
N ASN A 259 -19.46 5.00 -4.58
CA ASN A 259 -19.59 5.45 -3.17
C ASN A 259 -20.88 4.98 -2.47
N PRO A 260 -22.06 4.90 -3.13
CA PRO A 260 -23.28 4.36 -2.52
C PRO A 260 -23.30 2.83 -2.35
N LEU A 261 -22.35 2.09 -2.98
CA LEU A 261 -22.34 0.63 -2.99
C LEU A 261 -21.58 -0.01 -1.81
N GLY A 262 -20.87 0.80 -1.02
CA GLY A 262 -20.10 0.28 0.10
C GLY A 262 -19.37 1.36 0.89
N ASP A 263 -18.35 0.96 1.64
CA ASP A 263 -17.43 1.88 2.32
C ASP A 263 -15.96 1.57 1.99
N SER A 264 -15.03 2.28 2.65
CA SER A 264 -13.58 2.14 2.42
C SER A 264 -13.18 2.27 0.95
N LEU A 265 -13.98 3.00 0.14
CA LEU A 265 -13.73 3.17 -1.28
C LEU A 265 -12.44 3.97 -1.51
N ILE A 266 -11.51 3.36 -2.23
CA ILE A 266 -10.29 3.99 -2.73
C ILE A 266 -10.19 3.77 -4.24
N ILE A 267 -9.88 4.84 -4.96
CA ILE A 267 -9.74 4.84 -6.41
C ILE A 267 -8.36 5.37 -6.77
N ALA A 268 -7.49 4.47 -7.18
CA ALA A 268 -6.09 4.77 -7.50
C ALA A 268 -5.78 4.53 -8.97
N GLY A 269 -4.87 5.30 -9.53
CA GLY A 269 -4.38 5.10 -10.90
C GLY A 269 -4.42 6.35 -11.76
N THR A 270 -4.18 6.14 -13.04
CA THR A 270 -4.10 7.15 -14.08
C THR A 270 -5.42 7.24 -14.87
N LYS A 271 -5.47 8.05 -15.91
CA LYS A 271 -6.63 8.13 -16.82
C LYS A 271 -6.83 6.86 -17.68
N SER A 272 -5.82 6.02 -17.83
CA SER A 272 -5.87 4.80 -18.64
C SER A 272 -5.97 3.50 -17.84
N LYS A 273 -5.60 3.53 -16.56
CA LYS A 273 -5.60 2.36 -15.66
C LYS A 273 -6.02 2.80 -14.28
N VAL A 274 -7.12 2.26 -13.76
CA VAL A 274 -7.67 2.63 -12.45
C VAL A 274 -7.91 1.38 -11.61
N LYS A 275 -7.27 1.30 -10.44
CA LYS A 275 -7.51 0.31 -9.40
C LYS A 275 -8.68 0.78 -8.53
N ILE A 276 -9.62 -0.13 -8.30
CA ILE A 276 -10.74 0.04 -7.35
C ILE A 276 -10.50 -0.87 -6.17
N HIS A 277 -10.73 -0.33 -4.98
CA HIS A 277 -10.86 -1.07 -3.72
C HIS A 277 -12.10 -0.56 -2.98
N ILE A 278 -12.99 -1.44 -2.57
CA ILE A 278 -14.24 -1.11 -1.85
C ILE A 278 -14.69 -2.29 -0.98
N HIS A 279 -15.22 -1.99 0.21
CA HIS A 279 -15.93 -2.97 1.03
C HIS A 279 -17.42 -2.93 0.71
N THR A 280 -18.02 -4.05 0.32
CA THR A 280 -19.42 -4.12 -0.15
C THR A 280 -20.04 -5.49 0.13
N ASP A 281 -21.38 -5.54 0.18
CA ASP A 281 -22.13 -6.81 0.20
C ASP A 281 -22.52 -7.27 -1.22
N SER A 282 -22.16 -6.51 -2.26
CA SER A 282 -22.58 -6.76 -3.64
C SER A 282 -21.43 -6.59 -4.65
N PRO A 283 -20.39 -7.47 -4.65
CA PRO A 283 -19.27 -7.38 -5.59
C PRO A 283 -19.69 -7.33 -7.05
N ASP A 284 -20.69 -8.13 -7.44
CA ASP A 284 -21.20 -8.18 -8.82
C ASP A 284 -21.71 -6.83 -9.31
N LYS A 285 -22.36 -6.03 -8.44
CA LYS A 285 -22.81 -4.69 -8.79
C LYS A 285 -21.62 -3.76 -9.03
N VAL A 286 -20.58 -3.84 -8.17
CA VAL A 286 -19.36 -3.05 -8.32
C VAL A 286 -18.71 -3.37 -9.68
N PHE A 287 -18.50 -4.64 -10.00
CA PHE A 287 -17.89 -5.04 -11.27
C PHE A 287 -18.74 -4.59 -12.45
N LYS A 288 -20.06 -4.75 -12.39
CA LYS A 288 -20.97 -4.30 -13.44
C LYS A 288 -20.88 -2.80 -13.70
N GLU A 289 -20.86 -1.97 -12.66
CA GLU A 289 -20.70 -0.51 -12.82
C GLU A 289 -19.31 -0.16 -13.43
N CYS A 290 -18.26 -0.84 -12.96
CA CYS A 290 -16.91 -0.62 -13.47
C CYS A 290 -16.74 -0.96 -14.96
N THR A 291 -17.44 -1.97 -15.51
CA THR A 291 -17.37 -2.34 -16.93
C THR A 291 -17.81 -1.21 -17.87
N SER A 292 -18.61 -0.25 -17.37
CA SER A 292 -19.02 0.92 -18.15
C SER A 292 -17.88 1.91 -18.45
N TYR A 293 -16.74 1.76 -17.79
CA TYR A 293 -15.58 2.65 -17.91
C TYR A 293 -14.39 2.02 -18.63
N GLY A 294 -14.40 0.71 -18.88
CA GLY A 294 -13.32 0.00 -19.56
C GLY A 294 -13.34 -1.50 -19.32
N GLU A 295 -12.30 -2.17 -19.78
CA GLU A 295 -12.10 -3.60 -19.58
C GLU A 295 -11.61 -3.87 -18.17
N LEU A 296 -12.20 -4.86 -17.49
CA LEU A 296 -11.79 -5.23 -16.13
C LEU A 296 -10.75 -6.33 -16.14
N SER A 297 -9.74 -6.14 -15.28
CA SER A 297 -8.74 -7.15 -14.94
C SER A 297 -8.56 -7.24 -13.42
N ASN A 298 -7.90 -8.30 -12.95
CA ASN A 298 -7.59 -8.54 -11.53
C ASN A 298 -8.80 -8.41 -10.60
N GLN A 299 -9.96 -8.95 -11.05
CA GLN A 299 -11.19 -8.96 -10.24
C GLN A 299 -11.01 -9.91 -9.05
N LYS A 300 -11.31 -9.42 -7.85
CA LYS A 300 -11.19 -10.16 -6.59
C LYS A 300 -12.32 -9.74 -5.65
N ALA A 301 -12.86 -10.70 -4.90
CA ALA A 301 -13.82 -10.46 -3.83
C ALA A 301 -13.50 -11.43 -2.68
N ASP A 302 -12.87 -10.93 -1.63
CA ASP A 302 -12.49 -11.71 -0.45
C ASP A 302 -13.56 -11.56 0.63
N ASP A 303 -13.96 -12.68 1.23
CA ASP A 303 -14.93 -12.72 2.32
C ASP A 303 -14.24 -12.36 3.65
N MET A 304 -14.39 -11.10 4.09
CA MET A 304 -13.80 -10.60 5.32
C MET A 304 -14.40 -11.24 6.58
N PHE A 305 -15.64 -11.72 6.53
CA PHE A 305 -16.23 -12.46 7.67
C PHE A 305 -15.53 -13.77 7.89
N LYS A 306 -15.21 -14.50 6.80
CA LYS A 306 -14.44 -15.75 6.88
C LYS A 306 -12.99 -15.49 7.30
N GLN A 307 -12.38 -14.39 6.88
CA GLN A 307 -11.03 -14.01 7.31
C GLN A 307 -11.00 -13.79 8.84
N VAL A 308 -11.93 -13.01 9.37
CA VAL A 308 -12.07 -12.80 10.82
C VAL A 308 -12.37 -14.11 11.54
N GLU A 309 -13.28 -14.95 11.02
CA GLU A 309 -13.65 -16.23 11.61
C GLU A 309 -12.46 -17.22 11.65
N SER A 310 -11.60 -17.22 10.65
CA SER A 310 -10.39 -18.05 10.61
C SER A 310 -9.35 -17.64 11.66
N ILE A 311 -9.29 -16.36 12.02
CA ILE A 311 -8.42 -15.85 13.09
C ILE A 311 -8.89 -16.35 14.46
N TYR A 312 -10.21 -16.48 14.68
CA TYR A 312 -10.78 -16.97 15.95
C TYR A 312 -10.75 -18.49 16.09
N ASN A 313 -10.71 -19.27 14.99
CA ASN A 313 -10.77 -20.74 15.01
C ASN A 313 -9.36 -21.36 14.93
N LYS A 314 -8.43 -20.97 15.79
CA LYS A 314 -7.03 -21.44 15.81
C LYS A 314 -6.85 -22.95 16.01
N ASP A 315 -7.87 -23.67 16.51
CA ASP A 315 -7.83 -25.13 16.75
C ASP A 315 -8.37 -25.96 15.60
N ALA A 316 -8.78 -25.36 14.49
CA ALA A 316 -9.33 -26.08 13.35
C ALA A 316 -8.23 -26.59 12.43
N ILE A 317 -8.04 -27.91 12.37
CA ILE A 317 -7.18 -28.55 11.37
C ILE A 317 -7.83 -28.37 10.00
N ALA A 318 -7.17 -27.62 9.10
CA ALA A 318 -7.58 -27.54 7.70
C ALA A 318 -7.05 -28.77 6.93
N ILE A 319 -7.92 -29.50 6.28
CA ILE A 319 -7.56 -30.59 5.36
C ILE A 319 -7.53 -30.01 3.95
N VAL A 320 -6.37 -30.04 3.32
CA VAL A 320 -6.21 -29.65 1.91
C VAL A 320 -6.04 -30.90 1.07
N THR A 321 -6.86 -31.06 0.03
CA THR A 321 -6.77 -32.17 -0.91
C THR A 321 -6.84 -31.65 -2.34
N ASP A 322 -6.38 -32.47 -3.29
CA ASP A 322 -6.52 -32.17 -4.72
C ASP A 322 -7.89 -32.64 -5.28
N SER A 323 -8.21 -32.20 -6.49
CA SER A 323 -9.44 -32.56 -7.19
C SER A 323 -9.52 -34.04 -7.62
N GLY A 324 -8.47 -34.83 -7.40
CA GLY A 324 -8.45 -36.28 -7.62
C GLY A 324 -8.95 -37.08 -6.40
N CYS A 325 -9.20 -36.41 -5.29
CA CYS A 325 -9.70 -37.03 -4.07
C CYS A 325 -11.20 -37.31 -4.15
N ASP A 326 -11.62 -38.55 -3.86
CA ASP A 326 -13.02 -39.01 -3.90
C ASP A 326 -13.73 -38.78 -2.55
N ILE A 327 -13.51 -37.57 -1.95
CA ILE A 327 -14.19 -37.16 -0.71
C ILE A 327 -15.50 -36.47 -1.07
N ALA A 328 -16.61 -37.00 -0.61
CA ALA A 328 -17.89 -36.31 -0.62
C ALA A 328 -17.84 -35.17 0.40
N VAL A 329 -17.41 -34.00 -0.05
CA VAL A 329 -17.33 -32.78 0.79
C VAL A 329 -18.74 -32.26 1.00
N ASN A 330 -19.17 -32.22 2.26
CA ASN A 330 -20.35 -31.45 2.61
C ASN A 330 -20.08 -29.98 2.38
N PRO A 331 -20.88 -29.23 1.58
CA PRO A 331 -20.68 -27.82 1.31
C PRO A 331 -20.63 -26.93 2.57
N HIS A 332 -21.02 -27.46 3.72
CA HIS A 332 -21.00 -26.78 5.02
C HIS A 332 -19.79 -27.17 5.88
N ASP A 333 -18.87 -28.00 5.39
CA ASP A 333 -17.67 -28.41 6.13
C ASP A 333 -16.54 -27.44 5.80
N SER A 334 -16.36 -26.43 6.66
CA SER A 334 -15.42 -25.31 6.44
C SER A 334 -13.94 -25.71 6.52
N ASN A 335 -13.65 -26.96 6.92
CA ASN A 335 -12.28 -27.41 7.19
C ASN A 335 -11.65 -28.24 6.07
N ILE A 336 -12.38 -28.50 4.96
CA ILE A 336 -11.86 -29.27 3.82
C ILE A 336 -11.75 -28.36 2.59
N HIS A 337 -10.53 -28.17 2.10
CA HIS A 337 -10.24 -27.35 0.92
C HIS A 337 -9.80 -28.22 -0.24
N ILE A 338 -10.47 -28.11 -1.39
CA ILE A 338 -10.13 -28.82 -2.61
C ILE A 338 -9.38 -27.88 -3.56
N VAL A 339 -8.14 -28.23 -3.90
CA VAL A 339 -7.34 -27.53 -4.90
C VAL A 339 -7.50 -28.21 -6.25
N ASN A 340 -7.99 -27.46 -7.25
CA ASN A 340 -8.16 -27.98 -8.60
C ASN A 340 -6.80 -28.14 -9.30
N VAL A 341 -6.42 -29.39 -9.60
CA VAL A 341 -5.23 -29.69 -10.40
C VAL A 341 -5.61 -29.55 -11.88
N LYS A 342 -4.93 -28.68 -12.60
CA LYS A 342 -5.02 -28.59 -14.06
C LYS A 342 -3.88 -29.41 -14.66
N TYR A 343 -4.24 -30.39 -15.50
CA TYR A 343 -3.27 -31.07 -16.36
C TYR A 343 -3.02 -30.19 -17.58
N SER A 344 -1.75 -29.90 -17.84
CA SER A 344 -1.28 -29.21 -19.05
C SER A 344 -0.92 -30.20 -20.12
#